data_603ad9b4b78ef6b2984d07812893ab23
#
_entry.id   603ad9b4b78ef6b2984d07812893ab23
#
_cell.length_a   1.000
_cell.length_b   1.000
_cell.length_c   1.000
_cell.angle_alpha   90.00
_cell.angle_beta   90.00
_cell.angle_gamma   90.00
#
_symmetry.space_group_name_H-M   'P 1'
#
loop_
_entity.id
_entity.type
_entity.pdbx_description
1 polymer ?
#
loop_
_entity_poly.entity_id
_entity_poly.type
_entity_poly.pdbx_seq_one_letter_code
_entity_poly.pdbx_strand_id
1 'polypeptide(L)'
;MRSKKQGAYGKIKTHKEPTLKQLSHIHEVFAAVTYLYVKPLKSNLDTPYIRETFDADDLAFCDEILVKVSRSFAAVIRQLPSTLLVDILVFYLVLRALDTVEDDMTSFASNEVKMKHLLNFHKTALADPNWTMDGVGEGDEKRLLQQFDKCHRVFAKLSDKSRRVIVDITQRMATGMAEFVGKDLGQGTVDVDQYNRYCHFVAGLVGEGLSRLFAASGLEKASFASEVFLSDQMGLFLQKTNIIRDYLEDYVDGRAFWPQSIWKKYSKTGELGYFTQQNDPEVQTRSLECLNELVTDALELAPDCLLYLSKLGCTEIFRFCAIPQVMAIATLNSCYNNADVFTGVVKIRKGSACKLILRTNTLDEVHDTFYQFAQGVLNKAEANRSQGVLDPSYSRTVKICKIVMESTAAGHVRERKARQLPWMASLLIPAVGVAASMAMKGNAKGTSKNLAVLGLGAFTLTSFFMPKTSDLKDSKFLENDN
;
A
#
# COMPACT_ATOMS: atom_id res chain seq x y z
N MET A 1 18.66 -23.52 -7.22
CA MET A 1 19.61 -23.51 -6.06
C MET A 1 19.23 -22.30 -5.21
N ARG A 2 18.69 -22.51 -4.00
CA ARG A 2 18.61 -21.40 -3.02
C ARG A 2 19.99 -20.77 -2.93
N SER A 3 20.07 -19.45 -3.02
CA SER A 3 21.35 -18.75 -3.09
C SER A 3 22.24 -19.19 -1.93
N LYS A 4 23.57 -19.30 -2.16
CA LYS A 4 24.55 -19.62 -1.09
C LYS A 4 24.41 -18.66 0.11
N LYS A 5 23.85 -17.47 -0.10
CA LYS A 5 23.59 -16.47 0.94
C LYS A 5 22.44 -16.86 1.88
N GLN A 6 21.37 -17.54 1.43
CA GLN A 6 20.28 -18.01 2.30
C GLN A 6 20.76 -18.94 3.41
N GLY A 7 21.76 -19.79 3.14
CA GLY A 7 22.37 -20.66 4.17
C GLY A 7 23.09 -19.89 5.28
N ALA A 8 23.63 -18.71 4.99
CA ALA A 8 24.36 -17.88 5.96
C ALA A 8 23.44 -17.04 6.85
N TYR A 9 22.27 -16.62 6.36
CA TYR A 9 21.36 -15.73 7.11
C TYR A 9 20.16 -16.46 7.73
N GLY A 10 19.91 -17.72 7.39
CA GLY A 10 18.76 -18.47 7.87
C GLY A 10 17.41 -17.85 7.44
N LYS A 11 16.36 -18.05 8.26
CA LYS A 11 15.06 -17.44 8.03
C LYS A 11 15.11 -15.97 8.44
N ILE A 12 14.88 -15.05 7.50
CA ILE A 12 14.91 -13.61 7.75
C ILE A 12 13.86 -13.22 8.79
N LYS A 13 14.30 -12.48 9.79
CA LYS A 13 13.49 -12.05 10.92
C LYS A 13 12.55 -10.91 10.49
N THR A 14 11.29 -10.97 10.93
CA THR A 14 10.41 -9.79 10.90
C THR A 14 10.48 -9.09 12.25
N HIS A 15 10.87 -7.82 12.24
CA HIS A 15 10.89 -7.00 13.46
C HIS A 15 9.45 -6.67 13.88
N LYS A 16 9.08 -7.12 15.10
CA LYS A 16 7.76 -6.89 15.68
C LYS A 16 7.92 -6.42 17.11
N GLU A 17 7.14 -5.43 17.50
CA GLU A 17 7.03 -5.08 18.92
C GLU A 17 6.48 -6.27 19.72
N PRO A 18 6.95 -6.44 20.98
CA PRO A 18 6.37 -7.44 21.90
C PRO A 18 4.85 -7.23 22.03
N THR A 19 4.09 -8.34 22.15
CA THR A 19 2.61 -8.31 22.19
C THR A 19 2.07 -7.39 23.29
N LEU A 20 2.68 -7.40 24.48
CA LEU A 20 2.27 -6.51 25.58
C LEU A 20 2.45 -5.03 25.23
N LYS A 21 3.52 -4.68 24.52
CA LYS A 21 3.71 -3.30 24.04
C LYS A 21 2.71 -2.92 22.94
N GLN A 22 2.35 -3.88 22.05
CA GLN A 22 1.29 -3.63 21.07
C GLN A 22 -0.07 -3.36 21.74
N LEU A 23 -0.40 -4.03 22.85
CA LEU A 23 -1.64 -3.81 23.60
C LEU A 23 -1.67 -2.43 24.30
N SER A 24 -0.52 -1.82 24.58
CA SER A 24 -0.47 -0.46 25.14
C SER A 24 -0.94 0.62 24.16
N HIS A 25 -0.95 0.32 22.86
CA HIS A 25 -1.49 1.20 21.81
C HIS A 25 -3.03 1.08 21.73
N ILE A 26 -3.73 1.54 22.78
CA ILE A 26 -5.18 1.36 22.97
C ILE A 26 -5.98 1.74 21.71
N HIS A 27 -5.66 2.88 21.07
CA HIS A 27 -6.35 3.31 19.84
C HIS A 27 -6.18 2.35 18.66
N GLU A 28 -5.05 1.64 18.59
CA GLU A 28 -4.82 0.63 17.55
C GLU A 28 -5.59 -0.67 17.85
N VAL A 29 -5.70 -1.03 19.12
CA VAL A 29 -6.53 -2.18 19.55
C VAL A 29 -7.99 -1.92 19.21
N PHE A 30 -8.52 -0.74 19.54
CA PHE A 30 -9.88 -0.37 19.14
C PHE A 30 -10.07 -0.33 17.63
N ALA A 31 -9.11 0.18 16.88
CA ALA A 31 -9.17 0.17 15.43
C ALA A 31 -9.21 -1.28 14.89
N ALA A 32 -8.41 -2.19 15.44
CA ALA A 32 -8.43 -3.59 15.04
C ALA A 32 -9.79 -4.26 15.35
N VAL A 33 -10.36 -4.03 16.53
CA VAL A 33 -11.69 -4.53 16.90
C VAL A 33 -12.76 -3.94 15.97
N THR A 34 -12.70 -2.63 15.73
CA THR A 34 -13.65 -1.97 14.81
C THR A 34 -13.57 -2.54 13.40
N TYR A 35 -12.37 -2.71 12.88
CA TYR A 35 -12.13 -3.26 11.55
C TYR A 35 -12.64 -4.71 11.42
N LEU A 36 -12.44 -5.53 12.44
CA LEU A 36 -12.78 -6.95 12.38
C LEU A 36 -14.27 -7.23 12.65
N TYR A 37 -14.90 -6.48 13.56
CA TYR A 37 -16.21 -6.86 14.09
C TYR A 37 -17.29 -5.80 13.89
N VAL A 38 -16.95 -4.52 13.82
CA VAL A 38 -17.95 -3.42 13.73
C VAL A 38 -18.13 -2.94 12.30
N LYS A 39 -17.02 -2.73 11.58
CA LYS A 39 -17.00 -2.27 10.18
C LYS A 39 -16.09 -3.16 9.34
N PRO A 40 -16.39 -4.47 9.25
CA PRO A 40 -15.62 -5.33 8.35
C PRO A 40 -15.80 -4.85 6.92
N LEU A 41 -14.73 -4.98 6.14
CA LEU A 41 -14.79 -4.70 4.71
C LEU A 41 -15.75 -5.69 4.04
N LYS A 42 -16.83 -5.18 3.45
CA LYS A 42 -17.81 -6.01 2.76
C LYS A 42 -17.30 -6.38 1.37
N SER A 43 -17.50 -7.62 0.97
CA SER A 43 -17.21 -8.07 -0.38
C SER A 43 -18.42 -7.82 -1.28
N ASN A 44 -18.16 -7.28 -2.47
CA ASN A 44 -19.16 -7.09 -3.53
C ASN A 44 -19.13 -8.24 -4.58
N LEU A 45 -18.45 -9.35 -4.29
CA LEU A 45 -18.42 -10.52 -5.18
C LEU A 45 -19.76 -11.23 -5.33
N ASP A 46 -20.63 -11.16 -4.31
CA ASP A 46 -21.92 -11.82 -4.30
C ASP A 46 -23.03 -10.87 -4.75
N THR A 47 -22.96 -10.38 -5.98
CA THR A 47 -24.00 -9.54 -6.61
C THR A 47 -24.69 -10.29 -7.76
N PRO A 48 -25.96 -9.95 -8.09
CA PRO A 48 -26.65 -10.56 -9.24
C PRO A 48 -25.84 -10.48 -10.54
N TYR A 49 -25.27 -9.31 -10.83
CA TYR A 49 -24.46 -9.10 -12.03
C TYR A 49 -23.29 -10.10 -12.12
N ILE A 50 -22.56 -10.30 -11.04
CA ILE A 50 -21.40 -11.21 -11.03
C ILE A 50 -21.86 -12.66 -11.18
N ARG A 51 -22.92 -13.08 -10.46
CA ARG A 51 -23.46 -14.46 -10.53
C ARG A 51 -24.01 -14.83 -11.90
N GLU A 52 -24.57 -13.85 -12.64
CA GLU A 52 -25.10 -14.07 -13.98
C GLU A 52 -24.02 -14.07 -15.07
N THR A 53 -22.89 -13.38 -14.81
CA THR A 53 -21.83 -13.17 -15.82
C THR A 53 -20.76 -14.26 -15.77
N PHE A 54 -20.37 -14.69 -14.57
CA PHE A 54 -19.20 -15.54 -14.35
C PHE A 54 -19.59 -16.92 -13.81
N ASP A 55 -18.82 -17.92 -14.19
CA ASP A 55 -18.94 -19.27 -13.63
C ASP A 55 -18.55 -19.24 -12.14
N ALA A 56 -19.38 -19.91 -11.31
CA ALA A 56 -19.22 -19.84 -9.85
C ALA A 56 -17.94 -20.53 -9.36
N ASP A 57 -17.56 -21.67 -9.95
CA ASP A 57 -16.39 -22.45 -9.52
C ASP A 57 -15.10 -21.76 -9.96
N ASP A 58 -15.05 -21.22 -11.18
CA ASP A 58 -13.91 -20.47 -11.69
C ASP A 58 -13.69 -19.17 -10.91
N LEU A 59 -14.77 -18.44 -10.62
CA LEU A 59 -14.68 -17.21 -9.83
C LEU A 59 -14.30 -17.50 -8.37
N ALA A 60 -14.82 -18.56 -7.76
CA ALA A 60 -14.45 -18.97 -6.41
C ALA A 60 -12.97 -19.35 -6.32
N PHE A 61 -12.42 -20.03 -7.33
CA PHE A 61 -11.00 -20.28 -7.42
C PHE A 61 -10.20 -18.98 -7.50
N CYS A 62 -10.58 -18.05 -8.39
CA CYS A 62 -9.91 -16.76 -8.54
C CYS A 62 -9.92 -15.95 -7.25
N ASP A 63 -11.04 -15.93 -6.53
CA ASP A 63 -11.16 -15.22 -5.25
C ASP A 63 -10.34 -15.89 -4.13
N GLU A 64 -10.37 -17.22 -4.04
CA GLU A 64 -9.56 -17.97 -3.08
C GLU A 64 -8.07 -17.69 -3.29
N ILE A 65 -7.60 -17.82 -4.54
CA ILE A 65 -6.19 -17.62 -4.85
C ILE A 65 -5.77 -16.17 -4.66
N LEU A 66 -6.63 -15.20 -4.99
CA LEU A 66 -6.39 -13.78 -4.72
C LEU A 66 -6.10 -13.53 -3.24
N VAL A 67 -6.89 -14.11 -2.33
CA VAL A 67 -6.68 -13.95 -0.87
C VAL A 67 -5.32 -14.50 -0.45
N LYS A 68 -4.91 -15.61 -1.02
CA LYS A 68 -3.66 -16.29 -0.65
C LYS A 68 -2.41 -15.56 -1.17
N VAL A 69 -2.43 -15.12 -2.44
CA VAL A 69 -1.27 -14.49 -3.08
C VAL A 69 -1.19 -12.98 -2.85
N SER A 70 -2.32 -12.29 -2.60
CA SER A 70 -2.36 -10.82 -2.45
C SER A 70 -2.41 -10.32 -1.01
N ARG A 71 -2.70 -11.20 -0.04
CA ARG A 71 -2.83 -10.87 1.39
C ARG A 71 -3.79 -9.69 1.65
N SER A 72 -3.26 -8.45 1.74
CA SER A 72 -4.05 -7.25 2.06
C SER A 72 -4.80 -6.66 0.86
N PHE A 73 -4.33 -6.87 -0.37
CA PHE A 73 -5.00 -6.32 -1.56
C PHE A 73 -6.36 -6.97 -1.83
N ALA A 74 -6.54 -8.26 -1.53
CA ALA A 74 -7.84 -8.91 -1.68
C ALA A 74 -8.96 -8.15 -0.97
N ALA A 75 -8.69 -7.65 0.23
CA ALA A 75 -9.68 -6.94 1.03
C ALA A 75 -10.14 -5.62 0.38
N VAL A 76 -9.24 -4.89 -0.27
CA VAL A 76 -9.58 -3.62 -0.95
C VAL A 76 -10.16 -3.87 -2.33
N ILE A 77 -9.69 -4.89 -3.07
CA ILE A 77 -10.27 -5.30 -4.37
C ILE A 77 -11.74 -5.69 -4.20
N ARG A 78 -12.07 -6.48 -3.18
CA ARG A 78 -13.44 -6.95 -2.92
C ARG A 78 -14.44 -5.85 -2.59
N GLN A 79 -14.00 -4.62 -2.30
CA GLN A 79 -14.87 -3.47 -2.05
C GLN A 79 -15.22 -2.68 -3.30
N LEU A 80 -14.52 -2.90 -4.39
CA LEU A 80 -14.79 -2.22 -5.65
C LEU A 80 -16.22 -2.50 -6.13
N PRO A 81 -16.85 -1.58 -6.87
CA PRO A 81 -18.14 -1.83 -7.50
C PRO A 81 -18.11 -3.11 -8.35
N SER A 82 -19.19 -3.86 -8.36
CA SER A 82 -19.27 -5.17 -9.02
C SER A 82 -18.92 -5.13 -10.51
N THR A 83 -19.16 -4.01 -11.18
CA THR A 83 -18.82 -3.78 -12.60
C THR A 83 -17.32 -3.61 -12.86
N LEU A 84 -16.50 -3.42 -11.83
CA LEU A 84 -15.06 -3.24 -11.91
C LEU A 84 -14.28 -4.31 -11.13
N LEU A 85 -14.90 -4.87 -10.09
CA LEU A 85 -14.24 -5.77 -9.14
C LEU A 85 -13.55 -6.93 -9.83
N VAL A 86 -14.26 -7.63 -10.73
CA VAL A 86 -13.72 -8.83 -11.40
C VAL A 86 -12.61 -8.45 -12.38
N ASP A 87 -12.74 -7.31 -13.08
CA ASP A 87 -11.66 -6.80 -13.94
C ASP A 87 -10.35 -6.61 -13.17
N ILE A 88 -10.41 -5.99 -11.98
CA ILE A 88 -9.22 -5.74 -11.13
C ILE A 88 -8.73 -7.04 -10.50
N LEU A 89 -9.61 -7.94 -10.08
CA LEU A 89 -9.25 -9.26 -9.56
C LEU A 89 -8.45 -10.05 -10.60
N VAL A 90 -8.96 -10.13 -11.83
CA VAL A 90 -8.30 -10.83 -12.93
C VAL A 90 -7.00 -10.13 -13.32
N PHE A 91 -7.01 -8.80 -13.44
CA PHE A 91 -5.80 -8.01 -13.71
C PHE A 91 -4.70 -8.33 -12.68
N TYR A 92 -5.04 -8.33 -11.40
CA TYR A 92 -4.08 -8.71 -10.33
C TYR A 92 -3.54 -10.12 -10.52
N LEU A 93 -4.40 -11.12 -10.78
CA LEU A 93 -3.98 -12.52 -10.91
C LEU A 93 -3.13 -12.77 -12.15
N VAL A 94 -3.44 -12.11 -13.26
CA VAL A 94 -2.64 -12.17 -14.50
C VAL A 94 -1.23 -11.64 -14.25
N LEU A 95 -1.12 -10.46 -13.62
CA LEU A 95 0.18 -9.88 -13.32
C LEU A 95 0.93 -10.67 -12.25
N ARG A 96 0.25 -11.23 -11.26
CA ARG A 96 0.87 -12.13 -10.27
C ARG A 96 1.40 -13.40 -10.90
N ALA A 97 0.70 -13.97 -11.87
CA ALA A 97 1.18 -15.13 -12.62
C ALA A 97 2.43 -14.79 -13.45
N LEU A 98 2.46 -13.59 -14.06
CA LEU A 98 3.61 -13.09 -14.78
C LEU A 98 4.82 -12.87 -13.83
N ASP A 99 4.60 -12.24 -12.68
CA ASP A 99 5.61 -12.04 -11.62
C ASP A 99 6.20 -13.38 -11.16
N THR A 100 5.35 -14.40 -10.96
CA THR A 100 5.80 -15.74 -10.55
C THR A 100 6.75 -16.36 -11.55
N VAL A 101 6.51 -16.17 -12.86
CA VAL A 101 7.44 -16.61 -13.92
C VAL A 101 8.74 -15.82 -13.87
N GLU A 102 8.67 -14.51 -13.61
CA GLU A 102 9.85 -13.63 -13.51
C GLU A 102 10.68 -13.93 -12.26
N ASP A 103 10.07 -14.16 -11.12
CA ASP A 103 10.74 -14.40 -9.84
C ASP A 103 11.40 -15.77 -9.73
N ASP A 104 10.92 -16.78 -10.48
CA ASP A 104 11.47 -18.13 -10.40
C ASP A 104 12.90 -18.19 -10.96
N MET A 105 13.86 -18.40 -10.09
CA MET A 105 15.29 -18.45 -10.42
C MET A 105 15.81 -19.86 -10.71
N THR A 106 14.98 -20.90 -10.64
CA THR A 106 15.45 -22.28 -10.59
C THR A 106 14.78 -23.22 -11.59
N SER A 107 13.55 -22.94 -12.00
CA SER A 107 12.75 -23.87 -12.80
C SER A 107 13.03 -23.82 -14.30
N PHE A 108 13.68 -22.77 -14.77
CA PHE A 108 13.99 -22.61 -16.19
C PHE A 108 15.41 -23.10 -16.51
N ALA A 109 15.56 -23.80 -17.64
CA ALA A 109 16.86 -24.34 -18.10
C ALA A 109 17.89 -23.23 -18.37
N SER A 110 17.44 -22.03 -18.77
CA SER A 110 18.29 -20.85 -18.98
C SER A 110 17.47 -19.55 -18.93
N ASN A 111 18.16 -18.41 -18.84
CA ASN A 111 17.53 -17.09 -18.92
C ASN A 111 16.82 -16.87 -20.26
N GLU A 112 17.35 -17.40 -21.37
CA GLU A 112 16.72 -17.30 -22.69
C GLU A 112 15.36 -18.02 -22.73
N VAL A 113 15.27 -19.19 -22.10
CA VAL A 113 14.00 -19.93 -21.98
C VAL A 113 13.01 -19.13 -21.14
N LYS A 114 13.43 -18.61 -19.99
CA LYS A 114 12.61 -17.76 -19.12
C LYS A 114 12.12 -16.51 -19.87
N MET A 115 13.01 -15.78 -20.54
CA MET A 115 12.66 -14.60 -21.34
C MET A 115 11.65 -14.95 -22.44
N LYS A 116 11.77 -16.11 -23.09
CA LYS A 116 10.79 -16.56 -24.10
C LYS A 116 9.41 -16.76 -23.48
N HIS A 117 9.31 -17.35 -22.29
CA HIS A 117 8.03 -17.49 -21.58
C HIS A 117 7.44 -16.12 -21.22
N LEU A 118 8.24 -15.20 -20.67
CA LEU A 118 7.79 -13.83 -20.34
C LEU A 118 7.27 -13.11 -21.58
N LEU A 119 8.08 -13.00 -22.63
CA LEU A 119 7.73 -12.24 -23.85
C LEU A 119 6.47 -12.78 -24.57
N ASN A 120 6.20 -14.08 -24.44
CA ASN A 120 5.03 -14.69 -25.05
C ASN A 120 3.85 -14.88 -24.09
N PHE A 121 3.97 -14.53 -22.80
CA PHE A 121 2.94 -14.78 -21.80
C PHE A 121 1.55 -14.26 -22.23
N HIS A 122 1.48 -13.03 -22.73
CA HIS A 122 0.23 -12.46 -23.24
C HIS A 122 -0.35 -13.18 -24.47
N LYS A 123 0.48 -13.88 -25.26
CA LYS A 123 0.04 -14.65 -26.44
C LYS A 123 -0.30 -16.10 -26.10
N THR A 124 0.20 -16.63 -25.02
CA THR A 124 -0.03 -18.00 -24.56
C THR A 124 -1.10 -18.02 -23.48
N ALA A 125 -0.81 -17.46 -22.30
CA ALA A 125 -1.70 -17.53 -21.14
C ALA A 125 -3.03 -16.77 -21.32
N LEU A 126 -3.05 -15.67 -22.09
CA LEU A 126 -4.26 -14.89 -22.33
C LEU A 126 -4.97 -15.20 -23.65
N ALA A 127 -4.41 -16.05 -24.52
CA ALA A 127 -5.01 -16.42 -25.78
C ALA A 127 -5.45 -17.89 -25.83
N ASP A 128 -4.76 -18.79 -25.09
CA ASP A 128 -5.13 -20.22 -25.05
C ASP A 128 -5.94 -20.51 -23.76
N PRO A 129 -7.22 -20.91 -23.91
CA PRO A 129 -8.10 -21.19 -22.76
C PRO A 129 -7.65 -22.39 -21.91
N ASN A 130 -6.77 -23.24 -22.43
CA ASN A 130 -6.26 -24.41 -21.72
C ASN A 130 -4.83 -24.23 -21.21
N TRP A 131 -4.28 -23.03 -21.35
CA TRP A 131 -2.90 -22.78 -20.91
C TRP A 131 -2.76 -22.92 -19.40
N THR A 132 -1.78 -23.70 -19.02
CA THR A 132 -1.32 -23.86 -17.64
C THR A 132 0.20 -23.99 -17.64
N MET A 133 0.83 -23.76 -16.49
CA MET A 133 2.28 -23.95 -16.35
C MET A 133 2.56 -24.69 -15.05
N ASP A 134 3.26 -25.82 -15.17
CA ASP A 134 3.69 -26.63 -14.02
C ASP A 134 5.18 -26.44 -13.75
N GLY A 135 5.58 -26.73 -12.51
CA GLY A 135 6.97 -26.69 -12.11
C GLY A 135 7.53 -25.31 -11.77
N VAL A 136 6.80 -24.22 -12.01
CA VAL A 136 7.24 -22.84 -11.79
C VAL A 136 6.54 -22.25 -10.56
N GLY A 137 7.29 -21.49 -9.75
CA GLY A 137 6.82 -20.89 -8.51
C GLY A 137 6.69 -21.86 -7.33
N GLU A 138 6.25 -21.33 -6.18
CA GLU A 138 6.06 -22.09 -4.96
C GLU A 138 4.65 -21.85 -4.36
N GLY A 139 4.13 -22.83 -3.60
CA GLY A 139 2.89 -22.70 -2.83
C GLY A 139 1.68 -22.29 -3.66
N ASP A 140 0.97 -21.24 -3.23
CA ASP A 140 -0.25 -20.77 -3.89
C ASP A 140 0.03 -20.05 -5.23
N GLU A 141 1.22 -19.49 -5.45
CA GLU A 141 1.65 -18.91 -6.71
C GLU A 141 1.85 -20.00 -7.78
N LYS A 142 2.45 -21.12 -7.41
CA LYS A 142 2.52 -22.31 -8.27
C LYS A 142 1.13 -22.83 -8.62
N ARG A 143 0.23 -22.90 -7.62
CA ARG A 143 -1.17 -23.32 -7.82
C ARG A 143 -1.93 -22.40 -8.79
N LEU A 144 -1.65 -21.09 -8.75
CA LEU A 144 -2.20 -20.13 -9.71
C LEU A 144 -1.80 -20.50 -11.15
N LEU A 145 -0.51 -20.79 -11.38
CA LEU A 145 -0.01 -21.17 -12.70
C LEU A 145 -0.55 -22.53 -13.18
N GLN A 146 -0.65 -23.51 -12.28
CA GLN A 146 -1.16 -24.85 -12.57
C GLN A 146 -2.65 -24.88 -12.95
N GLN A 147 -3.44 -23.91 -12.51
CA GLN A 147 -4.88 -23.80 -12.73
C GLN A 147 -5.25 -22.45 -13.37
N PHE A 148 -4.35 -21.91 -14.18
CA PHE A 148 -4.54 -20.59 -14.82
C PHE A 148 -5.70 -20.62 -15.86
N ASP A 149 -6.03 -21.78 -16.39
CA ASP A 149 -7.21 -22.01 -17.24
C ASP A 149 -8.50 -21.48 -16.61
N LYS A 150 -8.66 -21.60 -15.28
CA LYS A 150 -9.80 -21.02 -14.55
C LYS A 150 -9.80 -19.49 -14.59
N CYS A 151 -8.63 -18.87 -14.36
CA CYS A 151 -8.46 -17.41 -14.48
C CYS A 151 -8.72 -16.96 -15.91
N HIS A 152 -8.27 -17.74 -16.93
CA HIS A 152 -8.53 -17.45 -18.33
C HIS A 152 -10.03 -17.46 -18.64
N ARG A 153 -10.80 -18.43 -18.14
CA ARG A 153 -12.25 -18.46 -18.36
C ARG A 153 -12.97 -17.24 -17.78
N VAL A 154 -12.56 -16.77 -16.61
CA VAL A 154 -13.07 -15.52 -16.04
C VAL A 154 -12.61 -14.31 -16.87
N PHE A 155 -11.33 -14.24 -17.27
CA PHE A 155 -10.79 -13.21 -18.17
C PHE A 155 -11.57 -13.11 -19.49
N ALA A 156 -11.90 -14.24 -20.11
CA ALA A 156 -12.62 -14.28 -21.38
C ALA A 156 -14.04 -13.68 -21.31
N LYS A 157 -14.63 -13.59 -20.11
CA LYS A 157 -15.95 -12.98 -19.86
C LYS A 157 -15.89 -11.48 -19.59
N LEU A 158 -14.70 -10.90 -19.40
CA LEU A 158 -14.54 -9.46 -19.22
C LEU A 158 -14.90 -8.71 -20.51
N SER A 159 -15.17 -7.39 -20.36
CA SER A 159 -15.43 -6.55 -21.53
C SER A 159 -14.23 -6.52 -22.49
N ASP A 160 -14.48 -6.29 -23.78
CA ASP A 160 -13.40 -6.15 -24.77
C ASP A 160 -12.44 -5.02 -24.43
N LYS A 161 -12.92 -3.94 -23.79
CA LYS A 161 -12.08 -2.83 -23.35
C LYS A 161 -11.14 -3.28 -22.23
N SER A 162 -11.65 -3.96 -21.22
CA SER A 162 -10.87 -4.47 -20.09
C SER A 162 -9.84 -5.50 -20.54
N ARG A 163 -10.24 -6.45 -21.39
CA ARG A 163 -9.32 -7.46 -21.95
C ARG A 163 -8.16 -6.82 -22.70
N ARG A 164 -8.43 -5.83 -23.57
CA ARG A 164 -7.38 -5.10 -24.30
C ARG A 164 -6.39 -4.40 -23.36
N VAL A 165 -6.87 -3.77 -22.29
CA VAL A 165 -6.01 -3.13 -21.30
C VAL A 165 -5.12 -4.17 -20.61
N ILE A 166 -5.70 -5.28 -20.15
CA ILE A 166 -4.97 -6.35 -19.46
C ILE A 166 -3.89 -6.95 -20.37
N VAL A 167 -4.21 -7.26 -21.63
CA VAL A 167 -3.25 -7.80 -22.60
C VAL A 167 -2.11 -6.83 -22.87
N ASP A 168 -2.41 -5.55 -23.12
CA ASP A 168 -1.41 -4.51 -23.39
C ASP A 168 -0.44 -4.31 -22.22
N ILE A 169 -0.97 -4.16 -21.01
CA ILE A 169 -0.14 -3.99 -19.81
C ILE A 169 0.71 -5.25 -19.55
N THR A 170 0.13 -6.43 -19.67
CA THR A 170 0.85 -7.69 -19.50
C THR A 170 2.01 -7.81 -20.51
N GLN A 171 1.80 -7.44 -21.77
CA GLN A 171 2.84 -7.44 -22.79
C GLN A 171 3.99 -6.48 -22.45
N ARG A 172 3.64 -5.24 -22.08
CA ARG A 172 4.63 -4.19 -21.78
C ARG A 172 5.41 -4.52 -20.51
N MET A 173 4.73 -5.00 -19.47
CA MET A 173 5.33 -5.45 -18.22
C MET A 173 6.28 -6.62 -18.46
N ALA A 174 5.85 -7.65 -19.19
CA ALA A 174 6.67 -8.79 -19.57
C ALA A 174 7.93 -8.39 -20.36
N THR A 175 7.81 -7.43 -21.27
CA THR A 175 8.94 -6.89 -22.03
C THR A 175 9.94 -6.19 -21.10
N GLY A 176 9.44 -5.38 -20.17
CA GLY A 176 10.28 -4.71 -19.19
C GLY A 176 10.96 -5.69 -18.23
N MET A 177 10.25 -6.70 -17.72
CA MET A 177 10.82 -7.75 -16.86
C MET A 177 11.92 -8.52 -17.60
N ALA A 178 11.69 -8.89 -18.86
CA ALA A 178 12.69 -9.59 -19.68
C ALA A 178 13.99 -8.78 -19.85
N GLU A 179 13.93 -7.44 -19.84
CA GLU A 179 15.12 -6.57 -19.87
C GLU A 179 16.02 -6.80 -18.64
N PHE A 180 15.44 -7.20 -17.51
CA PHE A 180 16.16 -7.37 -16.24
C PHE A 180 16.56 -8.83 -15.96
N VAL A 181 15.94 -9.82 -16.61
CA VAL A 181 16.23 -11.26 -16.37
C VAL A 181 17.69 -11.62 -16.58
N GLY A 182 18.37 -11.01 -17.54
CA GLY A 182 19.80 -11.29 -17.83
C GLY A 182 20.79 -10.43 -17.05
N LYS A 183 20.32 -9.48 -16.23
CA LYS A 183 21.20 -8.56 -15.49
C LYS A 183 21.62 -9.17 -14.16
N ASP A 184 22.87 -8.94 -13.77
CA ASP A 184 23.31 -9.25 -12.41
C ASP A 184 22.77 -8.19 -11.43
N LEU A 185 21.72 -8.53 -10.74
CA LEU A 185 21.10 -7.68 -9.72
C LEU A 185 21.65 -7.97 -8.31
N GLY A 186 22.67 -8.80 -8.16
CA GLY A 186 23.27 -9.12 -6.86
C GLY A 186 23.88 -7.90 -6.14
N GLN A 187 24.21 -6.84 -6.92
CA GLN A 187 24.70 -5.55 -6.42
C GLN A 187 23.72 -4.39 -6.69
N GLY A 188 22.49 -4.68 -7.04
CA GLY A 188 21.47 -3.68 -7.34
C GLY A 188 21.52 -3.12 -8.75
N THR A 189 20.67 -2.14 -9.02
CA THR A 189 20.65 -1.41 -10.31
C THR A 189 21.86 -0.48 -10.43
N VAL A 190 22.25 -0.12 -11.66
CA VAL A 190 23.47 0.70 -11.90
C VAL A 190 23.28 2.12 -11.32
N ASP A 191 22.14 2.72 -11.59
CA ASP A 191 21.83 4.09 -11.22
C ASP A 191 20.34 4.27 -10.87
N VAL A 192 19.95 5.50 -10.52
CA VAL A 192 18.57 5.86 -10.19
C VAL A 192 17.66 5.74 -11.40
N ASP A 193 18.14 6.01 -12.62
CA ASP A 193 17.32 5.92 -13.83
C ASP A 193 16.97 4.45 -14.12
N GLN A 194 17.93 3.53 -14.00
CA GLN A 194 17.64 2.09 -14.12
C GLN A 194 16.72 1.59 -12.99
N TYR A 195 16.89 2.10 -11.78
CA TYR A 195 16.01 1.81 -10.64
C TYR A 195 14.58 2.27 -10.91
N ASN A 196 14.40 3.52 -11.37
CA ASN A 196 13.10 4.05 -11.73
C ASN A 196 12.48 3.27 -12.90
N ARG A 197 13.28 2.91 -13.89
CA ARG A 197 12.84 2.11 -15.05
C ARG A 197 12.35 0.72 -14.63
N TYR A 198 13.02 0.06 -13.71
CA TYR A 198 12.53 -1.20 -13.13
C TYR A 198 11.19 -0.99 -12.41
N CYS A 199 11.10 0.01 -11.52
CA CYS A 199 9.87 0.32 -10.80
C CYS A 199 8.71 0.68 -11.75
N HIS A 200 9.01 1.39 -12.86
CA HIS A 200 8.03 1.67 -13.91
C HIS A 200 7.47 0.37 -14.50
N PHE A 201 8.33 -0.55 -14.90
CA PHE A 201 7.85 -1.79 -15.52
C PHE A 201 7.00 -2.65 -14.58
N VAL A 202 7.43 -2.84 -13.33
CA VAL A 202 6.75 -3.77 -12.40
C VAL A 202 5.60 -3.14 -11.61
N ALA A 203 5.51 -1.81 -11.56
CA ALA A 203 4.47 -1.12 -10.76
C ALA A 203 3.86 0.10 -11.46
N GLY A 204 4.64 0.92 -12.16
CA GLY A 204 4.12 2.06 -12.91
C GLY A 204 3.11 1.65 -13.96
N LEU A 205 3.42 0.61 -14.76
CA LEU A 205 2.49 0.02 -15.74
C LEU A 205 1.22 -0.54 -15.09
N VAL A 206 1.30 -1.05 -13.86
CA VAL A 206 0.12 -1.46 -13.10
C VAL A 206 -0.77 -0.26 -12.81
N GLY A 207 -0.19 0.88 -12.40
CA GLY A 207 -0.91 2.14 -12.19
C GLY A 207 -1.61 2.63 -13.46
N GLU A 208 -0.92 2.60 -14.61
CA GLU A 208 -1.51 2.93 -15.92
C GLU A 208 -2.68 2.00 -16.25
N GLY A 209 -2.50 0.69 -16.09
CA GLY A 209 -3.53 -0.31 -16.34
C GLY A 209 -4.77 -0.08 -15.48
N LEU A 210 -4.59 0.19 -14.18
CA LEU A 210 -5.68 0.52 -13.26
C LEU A 210 -6.45 1.76 -13.72
N SER A 211 -5.76 2.85 -14.06
CA SER A 211 -6.38 4.09 -14.53
C SER A 211 -7.22 3.86 -15.81
N ARG A 212 -6.71 3.05 -16.72
CA ARG A 212 -7.41 2.68 -17.96
C ARG A 212 -8.63 1.77 -17.69
N LEU A 213 -8.55 0.85 -16.73
CA LEU A 213 -9.67 0.01 -16.31
C LEU A 213 -10.76 0.83 -15.59
N PHE A 214 -10.37 1.79 -14.75
CA PHE A 214 -11.29 2.71 -14.10
C PHE A 214 -12.08 3.54 -15.13
N ALA A 215 -11.41 4.09 -16.13
CA ALA A 215 -12.05 4.80 -17.21
C ALA A 215 -12.93 3.87 -18.10
N ALA A 216 -12.46 2.65 -18.36
CA ALA A 216 -13.21 1.67 -19.18
C ALA A 216 -14.51 1.21 -18.51
N SER A 217 -14.55 1.14 -17.17
CA SER A 217 -15.75 0.79 -16.39
C SER A 217 -16.81 1.91 -16.39
N GLY A 218 -16.45 3.13 -16.77
CA GLY A 218 -17.33 4.30 -16.71
C GLY A 218 -17.53 4.89 -15.31
N LEU A 219 -16.83 4.38 -14.29
CA LEU A 219 -16.87 4.89 -12.91
C LEU A 219 -16.00 6.14 -12.74
N GLU A 220 -15.02 6.33 -13.63
CA GLU A 220 -14.20 7.52 -13.72
C GLU A 220 -14.32 8.16 -15.11
N LYS A 221 -13.94 9.43 -15.22
CA LYS A 221 -13.94 10.16 -16.50
C LYS A 221 -13.06 9.45 -17.53
N ALA A 222 -13.46 9.45 -18.79
CA ALA A 222 -12.68 8.81 -19.88
C ALA A 222 -11.25 9.40 -20.00
N SER A 223 -11.06 10.71 -19.69
CA SER A 223 -9.76 11.37 -19.68
C SER A 223 -8.80 10.79 -18.65
N PHE A 224 -9.32 10.09 -17.62
CA PHE A 224 -8.51 9.47 -16.59
C PHE A 224 -7.57 8.37 -17.14
N ALA A 225 -7.95 7.73 -18.26
CA ALA A 225 -7.08 6.80 -18.98
C ALA A 225 -5.76 7.42 -19.48
N SER A 226 -5.69 8.76 -19.58
CA SER A 226 -4.51 9.50 -20.04
C SER A 226 -3.63 10.04 -18.89
N GLU A 227 -3.99 9.78 -17.65
CA GLU A 227 -3.20 10.19 -16.46
C GLU A 227 -1.98 9.28 -16.25
N VAL A 228 -1.20 9.06 -17.32
CA VAL A 228 -0.09 8.09 -17.34
C VAL A 228 1.01 8.48 -16.37
N PHE A 229 1.41 9.76 -16.36
CA PHE A 229 2.48 10.23 -15.47
C PHE A 229 2.13 10.04 -14.00
N LEU A 230 0.97 10.54 -13.56
CA LEU A 230 0.58 10.47 -12.15
C LEU A 230 0.32 9.02 -11.69
N SER A 231 -0.26 8.19 -12.56
CA SER A 231 -0.47 6.77 -12.26
C SER A 231 0.85 5.99 -12.14
N ASP A 232 1.85 6.37 -12.92
CA ASP A 232 3.21 5.83 -12.81
C ASP A 232 3.84 6.20 -11.47
N GLN A 233 3.74 7.48 -11.04
CA GLN A 233 4.25 7.94 -9.74
C GLN A 233 3.62 7.16 -8.57
N MET A 234 2.31 6.86 -8.65
CA MET A 234 1.62 6.00 -7.68
C MET A 234 2.26 4.61 -7.57
N GLY A 235 2.57 3.99 -8.71
CA GLY A 235 3.24 2.68 -8.78
C GLY A 235 4.66 2.75 -8.23
N LEU A 236 5.46 3.73 -8.68
CA LEU A 236 6.83 3.93 -8.24
C LEU A 236 6.93 4.13 -6.73
N PHE A 237 6.04 4.93 -6.14
CA PHE A 237 6.02 5.18 -4.70
C PHE A 237 5.85 3.89 -3.89
N LEU A 238 4.93 3.02 -4.32
CA LEU A 238 4.72 1.71 -3.68
C LEU A 238 5.93 0.79 -3.86
N GLN A 239 6.46 0.69 -5.07
CA GLN A 239 7.55 -0.23 -5.38
C GLN A 239 8.85 0.17 -4.70
N LYS A 240 9.21 1.47 -4.73
CA LYS A 240 10.37 1.99 -4.00
C LYS A 240 10.24 1.73 -2.50
N THR A 241 9.04 1.92 -1.92
CA THR A 241 8.79 1.62 -0.51
C THR A 241 9.03 0.15 -0.19
N ASN A 242 8.57 -0.78 -1.05
CA ASN A 242 8.80 -2.21 -0.88
C ASN A 242 10.29 -2.55 -0.96
N ILE A 243 10.98 -2.09 -2.00
CA ILE A 243 12.42 -2.33 -2.20
C ILE A 243 13.26 -1.77 -1.04
N ILE A 244 12.91 -0.60 -0.50
CA ILE A 244 13.60 -0.03 0.67
C ILE A 244 13.40 -0.92 1.90
N ARG A 245 12.16 -1.34 2.16
CA ARG A 245 11.80 -2.17 3.31
C ARG A 245 12.42 -3.56 3.28
N ASP A 246 12.48 -4.16 2.10
CA ASP A 246 12.80 -5.57 1.90
C ASP A 246 14.29 -5.78 1.55
N TYR A 247 15.17 -4.76 1.77
CA TYR A 247 16.59 -4.78 1.46
C TYR A 247 17.28 -6.12 1.79
N LEU A 248 17.09 -6.64 2.99
CA LEU A 248 17.78 -7.86 3.42
C LEU A 248 17.24 -9.11 2.73
N GLU A 249 15.92 -9.20 2.49
CA GLU A 249 15.31 -10.30 1.74
C GLU A 249 15.85 -10.32 0.31
N ASP A 250 15.77 -9.19 -0.39
CA ASP A 250 16.24 -9.04 -1.78
C ASP A 250 17.76 -9.32 -1.91
N TYR A 251 18.56 -8.82 -0.96
CA TYR A 251 20.00 -9.06 -0.94
C TYR A 251 20.33 -10.54 -0.76
N VAL A 252 19.63 -11.24 0.14
CA VAL A 252 19.84 -12.67 0.43
C VAL A 252 19.41 -13.53 -0.76
N ASP A 253 18.33 -13.16 -1.44
CA ASP A 253 17.84 -13.83 -2.63
C ASP A 253 18.69 -13.53 -3.88
N GLY A 254 19.61 -12.56 -3.78
CA GLY A 254 20.51 -12.19 -4.88
C GLY A 254 19.86 -11.32 -5.96
N ARG A 255 18.74 -10.66 -5.63
CA ARG A 255 17.96 -9.76 -6.49
C ARG A 255 17.76 -8.41 -5.82
N ALA A 256 18.85 -7.74 -5.46
CA ALA A 256 18.79 -6.40 -4.89
C ALA A 256 18.49 -5.35 -5.98
N PHE A 257 17.81 -4.28 -5.58
CA PHE A 257 17.42 -3.21 -6.51
C PHE A 257 17.93 -1.83 -6.11
N TRP A 258 18.58 -1.69 -4.95
CA TRP A 258 19.15 -0.42 -4.53
C TRP A 258 20.16 0.10 -5.54
N PRO A 259 20.04 1.38 -6.01
CA PRO A 259 20.92 1.89 -7.08
C PRO A 259 22.36 2.10 -6.60
N GLN A 260 23.31 1.57 -7.35
CA GLN A 260 24.75 1.65 -7.06
C GLN A 260 25.22 3.10 -6.97
N SER A 261 24.65 4.00 -7.78
CA SER A 261 24.93 5.44 -7.74
C SER A 261 24.59 6.09 -6.37
N ILE A 262 23.72 5.47 -5.58
CA ILE A 262 23.43 5.90 -4.20
C ILE A 262 24.28 5.10 -3.22
N TRP A 263 24.10 3.79 -3.12
CA TRP A 263 24.68 3.03 -2.02
C TRP A 263 26.23 2.97 -2.05
N LYS A 264 26.87 3.09 -3.20
CA LYS A 264 28.34 3.14 -3.29
C LYS A 264 28.96 4.36 -2.61
N LYS A 265 28.21 5.45 -2.44
CA LYS A 265 28.67 6.62 -1.67
C LYS A 265 28.93 6.27 -0.20
N TYR A 266 28.24 5.28 0.31
CA TYR A 266 28.20 4.91 1.72
C TYR A 266 28.94 3.59 2.03
N SER A 267 29.08 2.68 1.05
CA SER A 267 29.82 1.43 1.22
C SER A 267 31.33 1.65 1.13
N LYS A 268 32.09 1.32 2.16
CA LYS A 268 33.57 1.37 2.13
C LYS A 268 34.19 0.21 1.37
N THR A 269 33.50 -0.93 1.30
CA THR A 269 34.00 -2.11 0.59
C THR A 269 33.65 -2.09 -0.90
N GLY A 270 32.77 -1.17 -1.33
CA GLY A 270 32.24 -1.18 -2.68
C GLY A 270 31.23 -2.31 -2.95
N GLU A 271 30.76 -2.99 -1.91
CA GLU A 271 29.81 -4.09 -1.95
C GLU A 271 28.51 -3.72 -1.25
N LEU A 272 27.36 -4.12 -1.79
CA LEU A 272 26.05 -3.90 -1.17
C LEU A 272 25.91 -4.62 0.17
N GLY A 273 26.57 -5.78 0.31
CA GLY A 273 26.61 -6.56 1.56
C GLY A 273 27.29 -5.88 2.73
N TYR A 274 28.01 -4.77 2.51
CA TYR A 274 28.58 -3.94 3.57
C TYR A 274 27.56 -3.58 4.65
N PHE A 275 26.35 -3.21 4.25
CA PHE A 275 25.29 -2.78 5.16
C PHE A 275 24.69 -3.88 6.04
N THR A 276 25.08 -5.15 5.84
CA THR A 276 24.63 -6.25 6.72
C THR A 276 25.48 -6.38 8.00
N GLN A 277 26.62 -5.69 8.07
CA GLN A 277 27.59 -5.79 9.18
C GLN A 277 27.24 -4.84 10.34
N GLN A 278 26.02 -4.94 10.85
CA GLN A 278 25.43 -3.99 11.79
C GLN A 278 26.04 -3.99 13.21
N ASN A 279 27.06 -4.82 13.49
CA ASN A 279 27.79 -4.79 14.75
C ASN A 279 28.86 -3.68 14.79
N ASP A 280 29.20 -3.07 13.65
CA ASP A 280 30.17 -1.98 13.54
C ASP A 280 29.44 -0.63 13.56
N PRO A 281 29.74 0.28 14.51
CA PRO A 281 29.10 1.59 14.60
C PRO A 281 29.26 2.46 13.36
N GLU A 282 30.39 2.35 12.64
CA GLU A 282 30.60 3.09 11.41
C GLU A 282 29.72 2.55 10.28
N VAL A 283 29.59 1.22 10.18
CA VAL A 283 28.66 0.60 9.24
C VAL A 283 27.22 1.04 9.52
N GLN A 284 26.81 1.05 10.81
CA GLN A 284 25.47 1.52 11.18
C GLN A 284 25.22 2.95 10.70
N THR A 285 26.14 3.87 10.97
CA THR A 285 26.01 5.27 10.56
C THR A 285 25.84 5.39 9.06
N ARG A 286 26.75 4.77 8.27
CA ARG A 286 26.71 4.82 6.81
C ARG A 286 25.49 4.11 6.21
N SER A 287 25.04 3.05 6.86
CA SER A 287 23.81 2.35 6.47
C SER A 287 22.59 3.26 6.61
N LEU A 288 22.49 3.98 7.73
CA LEU A 288 21.39 4.91 7.97
C LEU A 288 21.42 6.10 7.01
N GLU A 289 22.60 6.65 6.71
CA GLU A 289 22.74 7.71 5.70
C GLU A 289 22.25 7.24 4.31
N CYS A 290 22.64 6.03 3.88
CA CYS A 290 22.20 5.44 2.62
C CYS A 290 20.67 5.22 2.60
N LEU A 291 20.13 4.63 3.67
CA LEU A 291 18.70 4.38 3.82
C LEU A 291 17.89 5.68 3.78
N ASN A 292 18.37 6.73 4.47
CA ASN A 292 17.71 8.03 4.51
C ASN A 292 17.69 8.71 3.14
N GLU A 293 18.76 8.58 2.34
CA GLU A 293 18.78 9.08 0.96
C GLU A 293 17.73 8.37 0.09
N LEU A 294 17.59 7.03 0.19
CA LEU A 294 16.61 6.25 -0.54
C LEU A 294 15.17 6.55 -0.10
N VAL A 295 14.94 6.70 1.21
CA VAL A 295 13.60 7.09 1.72
C VAL A 295 13.24 8.50 1.22
N THR A 296 14.20 9.43 1.19
CA THR A 296 13.99 10.78 0.68
C THR A 296 13.63 10.75 -0.81
N ASP A 297 14.33 9.95 -1.62
CA ASP A 297 14.03 9.75 -3.03
C ASP A 297 12.60 9.21 -3.26
N ALA A 298 12.15 8.26 -2.43
CA ALA A 298 10.79 7.77 -2.50
C ALA A 298 9.75 8.84 -2.10
N LEU A 299 10.02 9.63 -1.05
CA LEU A 299 9.12 10.70 -0.59
C LEU A 299 8.90 11.80 -1.63
N GLU A 300 9.82 12.00 -2.57
CA GLU A 300 9.68 12.99 -3.65
C GLU A 300 8.50 12.69 -4.58
N LEU A 301 8.00 11.46 -4.61
CA LEU A 301 6.83 11.05 -5.38
C LEU A 301 5.50 11.37 -4.67
N ALA A 302 5.52 11.65 -3.37
CA ALA A 302 4.32 11.82 -2.56
C ALA A 302 3.38 12.94 -3.05
N PRO A 303 3.85 14.14 -3.48
CA PRO A 303 2.97 15.18 -4.00
C PRO A 303 2.19 14.74 -5.25
N ASP A 304 2.81 14.02 -6.18
CA ASP A 304 2.16 13.52 -7.38
C ASP A 304 1.13 12.42 -7.06
N CYS A 305 1.42 11.58 -6.06
CA CYS A 305 0.45 10.61 -5.56
C CYS A 305 -0.79 11.29 -4.98
N LEU A 306 -0.62 12.36 -4.22
CA LEU A 306 -1.73 13.14 -3.67
C LEU A 306 -2.54 13.83 -4.77
N LEU A 307 -1.87 14.35 -5.79
CA LEU A 307 -2.52 14.94 -6.96
C LEU A 307 -3.34 13.90 -7.73
N TYR A 308 -2.81 12.69 -7.95
CA TYR A 308 -3.57 11.59 -8.55
C TYR A 308 -4.85 11.28 -7.76
N LEU A 309 -4.71 11.10 -6.45
CA LEU A 309 -5.84 10.78 -5.56
C LEU A 309 -6.91 11.88 -5.56
N SER A 310 -6.51 13.15 -5.70
CA SER A 310 -7.46 14.29 -5.76
C SER A 310 -8.32 14.31 -7.01
N LYS A 311 -7.92 13.60 -8.08
CA LYS A 311 -8.65 13.54 -9.35
C LYS A 311 -9.70 12.42 -9.38
N LEU A 312 -9.70 11.49 -8.43
CA LEU A 312 -10.61 10.36 -8.35
C LEU A 312 -12.00 10.81 -7.86
N GLY A 313 -13.05 10.45 -8.62
CA GLY A 313 -14.42 10.80 -8.31
C GLY A 313 -15.20 9.68 -7.59
N CYS A 314 -14.89 8.41 -7.87
CA CYS A 314 -15.55 7.26 -7.26
C CYS A 314 -14.90 6.92 -5.90
N THR A 315 -15.71 6.92 -4.83
CA THR A 315 -15.23 6.68 -3.45
C THR A 315 -14.55 5.33 -3.28
N GLU A 316 -15.06 4.28 -3.89
CA GLU A 316 -14.53 2.93 -3.79
C GLU A 316 -13.17 2.83 -4.52
N ILE A 317 -13.05 3.45 -5.69
CA ILE A 317 -11.79 3.55 -6.45
C ILE A 317 -10.79 4.40 -5.67
N PHE A 318 -11.23 5.54 -5.12
CA PHE A 318 -10.39 6.38 -4.26
C PHE A 318 -9.80 5.57 -3.10
N ARG A 319 -10.64 4.84 -2.36
CA ARG A 319 -10.18 4.02 -1.23
C ARG A 319 -9.23 2.90 -1.67
N PHE A 320 -9.54 2.25 -2.78
CA PHE A 320 -8.68 1.21 -3.36
C PHE A 320 -7.28 1.75 -3.67
N CYS A 321 -7.17 2.94 -4.26
CA CYS A 321 -5.91 3.59 -4.57
C CYS A 321 -5.22 4.19 -3.33
N ALA A 322 -5.96 4.82 -2.43
CA ALA A 322 -5.40 5.57 -1.31
C ALA A 322 -4.87 4.68 -0.17
N ILE A 323 -5.51 3.53 0.12
CA ILE A 323 -5.08 2.64 1.20
C ILE A 323 -3.62 2.18 1.04
N PRO A 324 -3.16 1.67 -0.12
CA PRO A 324 -1.76 1.34 -0.31
C PRO A 324 -0.81 2.54 -0.11
N GLN A 325 -1.20 3.73 -0.56
CA GLN A 325 -0.37 4.94 -0.45
C GLN A 325 -0.18 5.39 1.01
N VAL A 326 -1.23 5.37 1.83
CA VAL A 326 -1.10 5.68 3.25
C VAL A 326 -0.29 4.62 4.00
N MET A 327 -0.35 3.36 3.56
CA MET A 327 0.52 2.30 4.08
C MET A 327 1.99 2.52 3.68
N ALA A 328 2.24 2.99 2.46
CA ALA A 328 3.58 3.26 1.97
C ALA A 328 4.25 4.39 2.75
N ILE A 329 3.60 5.56 2.90
CA ILE A 329 4.21 6.66 3.68
C ILE A 329 4.42 6.29 5.15
N ALA A 330 3.52 5.49 5.75
CA ALA A 330 3.70 4.96 7.09
C ALA A 330 4.91 4.02 7.19
N THR A 331 5.14 3.21 6.16
CA THR A 331 6.29 2.30 6.06
C THR A 331 7.58 3.09 5.89
N LEU A 332 7.63 4.09 5.01
CA LEU A 332 8.78 4.97 4.82
C LEU A 332 9.15 5.69 6.11
N ASN A 333 8.16 6.24 6.84
CA ASN A 333 8.41 6.80 8.17
C ASN A 333 8.98 5.76 9.15
N SER A 334 8.55 4.50 9.07
CA SER A 334 9.08 3.44 9.94
C SER A 334 10.49 3.02 9.55
N CYS A 335 10.85 3.09 8.27
CA CYS A 335 12.18 2.78 7.75
C CYS A 335 13.18 3.92 7.97
N TYR A 336 12.77 5.19 7.87
CA TYR A 336 13.66 6.34 8.01
C TYR A 336 14.42 6.30 9.34
N ASN A 337 15.73 6.35 9.26
CA ASN A 337 16.65 6.28 10.42
C ASN A 337 16.44 5.03 11.29
N ASN A 338 16.25 3.86 10.68
CA ASN A 338 15.97 2.61 11.39
C ASN A 338 16.89 1.47 10.91
N ALA A 339 17.87 1.11 11.76
CA ALA A 339 18.83 0.05 11.47
C ALA A 339 18.22 -1.36 11.34
N ASP A 340 16.99 -1.57 11.84
CA ASP A 340 16.28 -2.84 11.73
C ASP A 340 16.05 -3.28 10.28
N VAL A 341 16.04 -2.33 9.31
CA VAL A 341 15.94 -2.63 7.86
C VAL A 341 17.09 -3.52 7.37
N PHE A 342 18.28 -3.40 7.99
CA PHE A 342 19.47 -4.17 7.61
C PHE A 342 19.58 -5.53 8.29
N THR A 343 18.73 -5.80 9.28
CA THR A 343 18.75 -7.05 10.07
C THR A 343 17.47 -7.86 9.94
N GLY A 344 16.49 -7.36 9.19
CA GLY A 344 15.21 -8.04 8.96
C GLY A 344 14.20 -7.14 8.27
N VAL A 345 12.95 -7.57 8.23
CA VAL A 345 11.85 -6.82 7.61
C VAL A 345 11.15 -5.94 8.64
N VAL A 346 11.09 -4.64 8.38
CA VAL A 346 10.33 -3.67 9.18
C VAL A 346 8.89 -3.63 8.70
N LYS A 347 7.93 -3.85 9.60
CA LYS A 347 6.50 -3.80 9.28
C LYS A 347 5.76 -2.88 10.24
N ILE A 348 4.83 -2.09 9.69
CA ILE A 348 3.87 -1.35 10.52
C ILE A 348 3.03 -2.33 11.35
N ARG A 349 2.64 -1.92 12.55
CA ARG A 349 1.82 -2.75 13.45
C ARG A 349 0.46 -3.04 12.81
N LYS A 350 -0.09 -4.24 13.06
CA LYS A 350 -1.41 -4.63 12.52
C LYS A 350 -2.51 -3.66 12.96
N GLY A 351 -2.52 -3.23 14.21
CA GLY A 351 -3.49 -2.25 14.72
C GLY A 351 -3.36 -0.88 14.05
N SER A 352 -2.11 -0.43 13.78
CA SER A 352 -1.84 0.77 12.98
C SER A 352 -2.37 0.63 11.55
N ALA A 353 -2.17 -0.52 10.91
CA ALA A 353 -2.72 -0.80 9.59
C ALA A 353 -4.25 -0.73 9.57
N CYS A 354 -4.93 -1.37 10.54
CA CYS A 354 -6.39 -1.29 10.67
C CYS A 354 -6.86 0.17 10.85
N LYS A 355 -6.15 0.95 11.69
CA LYS A 355 -6.44 2.37 11.90
C LYS A 355 -6.30 3.18 10.61
N LEU A 356 -5.25 2.94 9.81
CA LEU A 356 -5.05 3.60 8.52
C LEU A 356 -6.18 3.26 7.55
N ILE A 357 -6.55 1.98 7.40
CA ILE A 357 -7.65 1.54 6.53
C ILE A 357 -8.98 2.22 6.91
N LEU A 358 -9.30 2.26 8.20
CA LEU A 358 -10.53 2.89 8.70
C LEU A 358 -10.55 4.41 8.50
N ARG A 359 -9.38 5.02 8.33
CA ARG A 359 -9.18 6.47 8.19
C ARG A 359 -8.69 6.87 6.80
N THR A 360 -9.11 6.15 5.78
CA THR A 360 -8.78 6.42 4.38
C THR A 360 -10.08 6.39 3.56
N ASN A 361 -11.01 7.29 3.89
CA ASN A 361 -12.31 7.39 3.20
C ASN A 361 -12.43 8.69 2.40
N THR A 362 -11.69 9.73 2.78
CA THR A 362 -11.72 11.05 2.15
C THR A 362 -10.30 11.55 1.89
N LEU A 363 -10.17 12.50 0.95
CA LEU A 363 -8.89 13.13 0.65
C LEU A 363 -8.33 13.88 1.89
N ASP A 364 -9.17 14.48 2.72
CA ASP A 364 -8.74 15.17 3.94
C ASP A 364 -8.13 14.20 4.96
N GLU A 365 -8.67 12.98 5.07
CA GLU A 365 -8.09 11.92 5.91
C GLU A 365 -6.73 11.45 5.38
N VAL A 366 -6.59 11.35 4.06
CA VAL A 366 -5.30 11.03 3.41
C VAL A 366 -4.30 12.17 3.64
N HIS A 367 -4.72 13.43 3.46
CA HIS A 367 -3.89 14.60 3.74
C HIS A 367 -3.41 14.62 5.19
N ASP A 368 -4.31 14.37 6.16
CA ASP A 368 -3.93 14.27 7.58
C ASP A 368 -2.89 13.17 7.82
N THR A 369 -3.04 12.03 7.17
CA THR A 369 -2.11 10.91 7.29
C THR A 369 -0.74 11.25 6.70
N PHE A 370 -0.69 11.80 5.49
CA PHE A 370 0.56 12.20 4.84
C PHE A 370 1.27 13.31 5.63
N TYR A 371 0.52 14.30 6.11
CA TYR A 371 1.05 15.36 6.98
C TYR A 371 1.74 14.78 8.23
N GLN A 372 1.05 13.89 8.95
CA GLN A 372 1.57 13.31 10.20
C GLN A 372 2.83 12.48 9.96
N PHE A 373 2.89 11.67 8.90
CA PHE A 373 4.06 10.84 8.63
C PHE A 373 5.23 11.65 8.06
N ALA A 374 4.98 12.65 7.22
CA ALA A 374 6.01 13.60 6.78
C ALA A 374 6.60 14.38 7.97
N GLN A 375 5.75 14.86 8.89
CA GLN A 375 6.19 15.45 10.16
C GLN A 375 7.01 14.47 10.99
N GLY A 376 6.63 13.18 11.02
CA GLY A 376 7.38 12.14 11.72
C GLY A 376 8.79 11.94 11.16
N VAL A 377 8.95 11.92 9.84
CA VAL A 377 10.27 11.86 9.17
C VAL A 377 11.07 13.11 9.47
N LEU A 378 10.46 14.31 9.36
CA LEU A 378 11.09 15.59 9.66
C LEU A 378 11.62 15.63 11.09
N ASN A 379 10.81 15.24 12.07
CA ASN A 379 11.21 15.21 13.49
C ASN A 379 12.41 14.29 13.74
N LYS A 380 12.48 13.14 13.07
CA LYS A 380 13.63 12.22 13.16
C LYS A 380 14.89 12.85 12.55
N ALA A 381 14.76 13.51 11.38
CA ALA A 381 15.86 14.20 10.73
C ALA A 381 16.43 15.34 11.60
N GLU A 382 15.55 16.14 12.20
CA GLU A 382 15.92 17.23 13.10
C GLU A 382 16.55 16.71 14.41
N ALA A 383 16.03 15.63 14.98
CA ALA A 383 16.60 14.99 16.16
C ALA A 383 18.03 14.48 15.89
N ASN A 384 18.29 13.83 14.75
CA ASN A 384 19.62 13.42 14.35
C ASN A 384 20.57 14.63 14.23
N ARG A 385 20.12 15.69 13.56
CA ARG A 385 20.90 16.92 13.37
C ARG A 385 21.26 17.56 14.70
N SER A 386 20.32 17.61 15.66
CA SER A 386 20.54 18.16 16.99
C SER A 386 21.55 17.35 17.84
N GLN A 387 21.68 16.05 17.54
CA GLN A 387 22.66 15.15 18.14
C GLN A 387 24.02 15.19 17.43
N GLY A 388 24.20 16.06 16.44
CA GLY A 388 25.45 16.21 15.70
C GLY A 388 25.63 15.18 14.55
N VAL A 389 24.62 14.37 14.23
CA VAL A 389 24.67 13.45 13.10
C VAL A 389 24.56 14.25 11.80
N LEU A 390 25.59 14.14 10.95
CA LEU A 390 25.66 14.81 9.66
C LEU A 390 25.14 13.87 8.57
N ASP A 391 23.83 13.90 8.31
CA ASP A 391 23.21 13.14 7.22
C ASP A 391 23.30 13.96 5.91
N PRO A 392 23.98 13.47 4.85
CA PRO A 392 24.08 14.17 3.57
C PRO A 392 22.73 14.48 2.91
N SER A 393 21.71 13.64 3.16
CA SER A 393 20.36 13.84 2.61
C SER A 393 19.49 14.83 3.40
N TYR A 394 19.94 15.28 4.58
CA TYR A 394 19.16 16.08 5.53
C TYR A 394 18.41 17.25 4.87
N SER A 395 19.12 18.10 4.13
CA SER A 395 18.51 19.29 3.50
C SER A 395 17.42 18.92 2.49
N ARG A 396 17.65 17.86 1.72
CA ARG A 396 16.69 17.32 0.75
C ARG A 396 15.47 16.71 1.46
N THR A 397 15.70 15.95 2.53
CA THR A 397 14.65 15.38 3.39
C THR A 397 13.76 16.46 3.99
N VAL A 398 14.36 17.48 4.60
CA VAL A 398 13.62 18.62 5.19
C VAL A 398 12.77 19.33 4.12
N LYS A 399 13.36 19.57 2.94
CA LYS A 399 12.65 20.22 1.83
C LYS A 399 11.42 19.42 1.40
N ILE A 400 11.57 18.12 1.14
CA ILE A 400 10.44 17.31 0.64
C ILE A 400 9.37 17.11 1.74
N CYS A 401 9.75 16.90 2.98
CA CYS A 401 8.79 16.81 4.09
C CYS A 401 7.96 18.10 4.19
N LYS A 402 8.59 19.29 4.07
CA LYS A 402 7.87 20.56 4.07
C LYS A 402 6.91 20.68 2.88
N ILE A 403 7.32 20.31 1.67
CA ILE A 403 6.45 20.31 0.48
C ILE A 403 5.23 19.41 0.72
N VAL A 404 5.41 18.19 1.22
CA VAL A 404 4.30 17.28 1.52
C VAL A 404 3.38 17.88 2.59
N MET A 405 3.94 18.46 3.64
CA MET A 405 3.16 19.08 4.71
C MET A 405 2.39 20.32 4.22
N GLU A 406 3.00 21.16 3.40
CA GLU A 406 2.36 22.36 2.82
C GLU A 406 1.20 21.95 1.89
N SER A 407 1.41 20.97 1.00
CA SER A 407 0.38 20.49 0.09
C SER A 407 -0.81 19.83 0.80
N THR A 408 -0.60 19.30 2.01
CA THR A 408 -1.62 18.61 2.80
C THR A 408 -2.19 19.42 3.96
N ALA A 409 -1.63 20.61 4.25
CA ALA A 409 -1.95 21.41 5.44
C ALA A 409 -3.46 21.74 5.56
N ALA A 410 -4.09 22.14 4.46
CA ALA A 410 -5.51 22.51 4.46
C ALA A 410 -6.42 21.31 4.84
N GLY A 411 -6.18 20.13 4.24
CA GLY A 411 -6.91 18.90 4.55
C GLY A 411 -6.65 18.42 5.98
N HIS A 412 -5.38 18.48 6.43
CA HIS A 412 -5.01 18.17 7.81
C HIS A 412 -5.79 19.03 8.83
N VAL A 413 -5.89 20.33 8.57
CA VAL A 413 -6.65 21.24 9.46
C VAL A 413 -8.15 20.92 9.47
N ARG A 414 -8.74 20.66 8.27
CA ARG A 414 -10.17 20.30 8.17
C ARG A 414 -10.46 18.99 8.90
N GLU A 415 -9.65 17.98 8.69
CA GLU A 415 -9.83 16.67 9.35
C GLU A 415 -9.66 16.77 10.87
N ARG A 416 -8.71 17.55 11.37
CA ARG A 416 -8.55 17.78 12.80
C ARG A 416 -9.77 18.47 13.41
N LYS A 417 -10.31 19.48 12.74
CA LYS A 417 -11.53 20.17 13.19
C LYS A 417 -12.72 19.22 13.21
N ALA A 418 -12.90 18.42 12.16
CA ALA A 418 -13.96 17.42 12.08
C ALA A 418 -13.92 16.40 13.22
N ARG A 419 -12.74 16.03 13.69
CA ARG A 419 -12.58 15.13 14.85
C ARG A 419 -12.81 15.80 16.20
N GLN A 420 -12.52 17.08 16.32
CA GLN A 420 -12.76 17.81 17.57
C GLN A 420 -14.23 18.04 17.81
N LEU A 421 -15.04 18.22 16.77
CA LEU A 421 -16.47 18.50 16.87
C LEU A 421 -17.26 17.41 17.62
N PRO A 422 -17.16 16.11 17.31
CA PRO A 422 -17.80 15.03 18.05
C PRO A 422 -17.32 14.93 19.49
N TRP A 423 -16.02 15.19 19.75
CA TRP A 423 -15.46 15.16 21.10
C TRP A 423 -16.00 16.33 21.95
N MET A 424 -16.11 17.52 21.37
CA MET A 424 -16.73 18.69 22.05
C MET A 424 -18.21 18.43 22.31
N ALA A 425 -18.95 17.86 21.38
CA ALA A 425 -20.35 17.48 21.57
C ALA A 425 -20.52 16.43 22.67
N SER A 426 -19.59 15.43 22.73
CA SER A 426 -19.61 14.41 23.77
C SER A 426 -19.31 14.95 25.18
N LEU A 427 -18.61 16.06 25.29
CA LEU A 427 -18.42 16.79 26.57
C LEU A 427 -19.64 17.64 26.95
N LEU A 428 -20.37 18.21 25.97
CA LEU A 428 -21.52 19.04 26.22
C LEU A 428 -22.71 18.22 26.71
N ILE A 429 -22.92 17.00 26.24
CA ILE A 429 -24.04 16.15 26.65
C ILE A 429 -24.05 15.87 28.18
N PRO A 430 -22.93 15.43 28.81
CA PRO A 430 -22.87 15.29 30.24
C PRO A 430 -23.00 16.61 31.00
N ALA A 431 -22.41 17.69 30.46
CA ALA A 431 -22.47 19.00 31.07
C ALA A 431 -23.95 19.54 31.12
N VAL A 432 -24.68 19.34 30.00
CA VAL A 432 -26.13 19.68 29.95
C VAL A 432 -26.93 18.75 30.87
N GLY A 433 -26.61 17.46 30.93
CA GLY A 433 -27.23 16.51 31.86
C GLY A 433 -27.01 16.89 33.34
N VAL A 434 -25.79 17.30 33.69
CA VAL A 434 -25.43 17.79 35.03
C VAL A 434 -26.12 19.11 35.32
N ALA A 435 -26.15 20.07 34.39
CA ALA A 435 -26.83 21.34 34.54
C ALA A 435 -28.35 21.15 34.68
N ALA A 436 -28.98 20.30 33.87
CA ALA A 436 -30.38 19.92 33.98
C ALA A 436 -30.68 19.22 35.32
N SER A 437 -29.80 18.32 35.78
CA SER A 437 -29.92 17.65 37.07
C SER A 437 -29.77 18.62 38.26
N MET A 438 -28.93 19.65 38.14
CA MET A 438 -28.80 20.70 39.16
C MET A 438 -30.04 21.62 39.16
N ALA A 439 -30.60 21.94 38.00
CA ALA A 439 -31.81 22.76 37.89
C ALA A 439 -33.06 22.03 38.40
N MET A 440 -33.09 20.68 38.26
CA MET A 440 -34.20 19.86 38.76
C MET A 440 -34.10 19.51 40.26
N LYS A 441 -33.01 19.88 40.94
CA LYS A 441 -32.79 19.60 42.37
C LYS A 441 -33.82 20.30 43.32
N GLY A 442 -34.81 20.97 42.75
CA GLY A 442 -35.94 21.51 43.53
C GLY A 442 -36.97 20.47 43.95
N ASN A 443 -37.17 19.32 43.29
CA ASN A 443 -38.35 18.48 43.52
C ASN A 443 -38.29 16.95 43.39
N ALA A 444 -37.11 16.29 43.24
CA ALA A 444 -37.14 14.82 43.23
C ALA A 444 -35.78 14.16 43.60
N LYS A 445 -35.76 13.41 44.71
CA LYS A 445 -34.56 12.71 45.25
C LYS A 445 -34.15 11.42 44.54
N GLY A 446 -34.73 11.04 43.42
CA GLY A 446 -34.43 9.73 42.77
C GLY A 446 -33.87 9.75 41.36
N THR A 447 -34.23 10.76 40.59
CA THR A 447 -33.94 10.82 39.13
C THR A 447 -32.51 11.29 38.78
N SER A 448 -31.81 11.94 39.69
CA SER A 448 -30.50 12.58 39.45
C SER A 448 -29.36 11.62 39.25
N LYS A 449 -29.36 10.44 39.93
CA LYS A 449 -28.32 9.42 39.80
C LYS A 449 -28.40 8.67 38.45
N ASN A 450 -29.61 8.39 38.01
CA ASN A 450 -29.84 7.66 36.76
C ASN A 450 -29.51 8.50 35.52
N LEU A 451 -29.77 9.83 35.57
CA LEU A 451 -29.39 10.75 34.49
C LEU A 451 -27.85 10.96 34.37
N ALA A 452 -27.16 11.00 35.52
CA ALA A 452 -25.69 11.11 35.51
C ALA A 452 -25.00 9.83 34.97
N VAL A 453 -25.53 8.64 35.29
CA VAL A 453 -25.07 7.34 34.80
C VAL A 453 -25.38 7.19 33.30
N LEU A 454 -26.56 7.62 32.86
CA LEU A 454 -26.93 7.65 31.43
C LEU A 454 -26.04 8.65 30.63
N GLY A 455 -25.74 9.81 31.23
CA GLY A 455 -24.82 10.80 30.63
C GLY A 455 -23.40 10.28 30.49
N LEU A 456 -22.87 9.57 31.48
CA LEU A 456 -21.54 8.92 31.42
C LEU A 456 -21.52 7.74 30.45
N GLY A 457 -22.57 6.93 30.40
CA GLY A 457 -22.71 5.84 29.44
C GLY A 457 -22.82 6.34 27.99
N ALA A 458 -23.57 7.45 27.77
CA ALA A 458 -23.63 8.08 26.46
C ALA A 458 -22.30 8.73 26.05
N PHE A 459 -21.54 9.30 27.00
CA PHE A 459 -20.18 9.82 26.75
C PHE A 459 -19.23 8.76 26.26
N THR A 460 -19.18 7.61 26.91
CA THR A 460 -18.32 6.50 26.49
C THR A 460 -18.74 5.93 25.13
N LEU A 461 -20.03 5.75 24.87
CA LEU A 461 -20.56 5.25 23.61
C LEU A 461 -20.37 6.25 22.45
N THR A 462 -20.64 7.55 22.66
CA THR A 462 -20.50 8.56 21.60
C THR A 462 -19.03 8.85 21.26
N SER A 463 -18.13 8.81 22.25
CA SER A 463 -16.68 8.96 22.00
C SER A 463 -16.08 7.81 21.18
N PHE A 464 -16.69 6.61 21.22
CA PHE A 464 -16.23 5.41 20.54
C PHE A 464 -17.02 5.06 19.27
N PHE A 465 -18.29 5.44 19.17
CA PHE A 465 -19.21 4.93 18.15
C PHE A 465 -19.86 6.00 17.27
N MET A 466 -19.57 7.31 17.45
CA MET A 466 -20.13 8.28 16.52
C MET A 466 -19.65 7.98 15.10
N PRO A 467 -20.58 7.70 14.16
CA PRO A 467 -20.24 7.65 12.75
C PRO A 467 -19.68 9.02 12.36
N LYS A 468 -18.64 9.04 11.54
CA LYS A 468 -18.22 10.28 10.90
C LYS A 468 -19.40 10.87 10.15
N THR A 469 -19.53 12.18 10.19
CA THR A 469 -20.41 12.97 9.33
C THR A 469 -19.94 12.96 7.86
N SER A 470 -19.37 11.84 7.39
CA SER A 470 -18.95 11.62 5.99
C SER A 470 -20.12 11.27 5.07
N ASP A 471 -21.36 11.17 5.60
CA ASP A 471 -22.58 11.02 4.80
C ASP A 471 -23.17 12.35 4.30
N LEU A 472 -22.52 13.48 4.60
CA LEU A 472 -22.78 14.70 3.88
C LEU A 472 -22.15 14.58 2.50
N LYS A 473 -22.96 14.19 1.53
CA LYS A 473 -22.69 14.25 0.09
C LYS A 473 -22.04 15.60 -0.22
N ASP A 474 -20.73 15.63 -0.36
CA ASP A 474 -20.04 16.74 -0.97
C ASP A 474 -20.32 16.73 -2.48
N SER A 475 -21.51 17.27 -2.84
CA SER A 475 -21.87 17.61 -4.22
C SER A 475 -21.01 18.76 -4.80
N LYS A 476 -19.95 19.17 -4.11
CA LYS A 476 -19.08 20.29 -4.52
C LYS A 476 -17.86 19.91 -5.33
N PHE A 477 -17.62 18.63 -5.60
CA PHE A 477 -16.50 18.20 -6.45
C PHE A 477 -16.78 18.30 -7.97
N LEU A 478 -17.99 18.68 -8.38
CA LEU A 478 -18.39 18.71 -9.80
C LEU A 478 -18.59 20.11 -10.39
N GLU A 479 -18.34 21.20 -9.63
CA GLU A 479 -18.69 22.55 -10.08
C GLU A 479 -17.51 23.46 -10.49
N ASN A 480 -16.26 22.99 -10.51
CA ASN A 480 -15.15 23.84 -10.95
C ASN A 480 -14.40 23.22 -12.15
N ASP A 481 -15.07 23.14 -13.31
CA ASP A 481 -14.42 23.13 -14.62
C ASP A 481 -15.46 23.57 -15.67
N ASN A 482 -15.59 24.90 -15.81
CA ASN A 482 -15.99 25.58 -17.04
C ASN A 482 -14.80 26.33 -17.60
#